data_b40ac32f541967da796357d981e0a2f3
#
_entry.id   b40ac32f541967da796357d981e0a2f3
#
_cell.length_a   1.000
_cell.length_b   1.000
_cell.length_c   1.000
_cell.angle_alpha   90.00
_cell.angle_beta   90.00
_cell.angle_gamma   90.00
#
_symmetry.space_group_name_H-M   'P 1'
#
loop_
_entity.id
_entity.type
_entity.pdbx_description
1 polymer ?
#
loop_
_entity_poly.entity_id
_entity_poly.type
_entity_poly.pdbx_seq_one_letter_code
_entity_poly.pdbx_strand_id
1 'polypeptide(L)'
;MIAPPAADVLHRPLAALVRSYGAPVSVASRDDGQHVVFGDAASSVNAIIDDDLTIHAVDLAFPSGTRYAVDLDGKPHTITFGTTTSLAARDELAGDAETDGINFRVFRRNADSALVLVFDPKTATLAHVVVGDRATLLRLGYLTDPTPTQVRFPFSAPVLRRTSVADGSGTRATVLRLDLDRGGAVKKVAIVVPSDDDVFDRQLAARLAGDAYAPAKLGGRAIGSSVLREVRH
;
A
#
# COMPACT_ATOMS: atom_id res chain seq x y z
N MET A 1 -7.12 -17.79 -1.66
CA MET A 1 -7.85 -16.79 -0.84
C MET A 1 -7.07 -16.59 0.45
N ILE A 2 -6.66 -15.36 0.74
CA ILE A 2 -5.98 -15.01 2.00
C ILE A 2 -7.00 -14.51 3.03
N ALA A 3 -6.64 -14.51 4.33
CA ALA A 3 -7.46 -13.94 5.39
C ALA A 3 -7.05 -12.49 5.68
N PRO A 4 -7.95 -11.63 6.22
CA PRO A 4 -7.56 -10.32 6.68
C PRO A 4 -6.43 -10.40 7.73
N PRO A 5 -5.54 -9.39 7.81
CA PRO A 5 -4.50 -9.38 8.83
C PRO A 5 -5.12 -9.37 10.22
N ALA A 6 -4.61 -10.25 11.10
CA ALA A 6 -5.20 -10.48 12.42
C ALA A 6 -4.88 -9.37 13.44
N ALA A 7 -3.98 -8.48 13.16
CA ALA A 7 -3.52 -7.46 14.09
C ALA A 7 -3.18 -6.17 13.38
N ASP A 8 -2.97 -5.13 14.15
CA ASP A 8 -2.44 -3.87 13.67
C ASP A 8 -1.11 -4.07 12.96
N VAL A 9 -1.10 -3.77 11.67
CA VAL A 9 0.09 -3.87 10.82
C VAL A 9 0.73 -2.52 10.54
N LEU A 10 0.11 -1.42 10.96
CA LEU A 10 0.68 -0.07 10.80
C LEU A 10 2.01 0.04 11.54
N HIS A 11 2.92 0.78 10.94
CA HIS A 11 4.27 1.03 11.45
C HIS A 11 5.11 -0.24 11.66
N ARG A 12 4.67 -1.38 11.11
CA ARG A 12 5.47 -2.61 11.06
C ARG A 12 6.25 -2.69 9.75
N PRO A 13 7.38 -3.41 9.74
CA PRO A 13 8.10 -3.71 8.52
C PRO A 13 7.24 -4.54 7.55
N LEU A 14 7.38 -4.30 6.24
CA LEU A 14 6.74 -5.08 5.18
C LEU A 14 6.94 -6.60 5.35
N ALA A 15 8.10 -7.01 5.89
CA ALA A 15 8.40 -8.41 6.21
C ALA A 15 7.34 -9.08 7.11
N ALA A 16 6.55 -8.32 7.87
CA ALA A 16 5.44 -8.89 8.65
C ALA A 16 4.34 -9.45 7.74
N LEU A 17 3.98 -8.74 6.66
CA LEU A 17 3.01 -9.22 5.67
C LEU A 17 3.59 -10.34 4.80
N VAL A 18 4.87 -10.24 4.42
CA VAL A 18 5.56 -11.30 3.66
C VAL A 18 5.54 -12.63 4.43
N ARG A 19 5.77 -12.62 5.75
CA ARG A 19 5.66 -13.83 6.58
C ARG A 19 4.25 -14.41 6.63
N SER A 20 3.22 -13.55 6.58
CA SER A 20 1.82 -14.00 6.66
C SER A 20 1.26 -14.47 5.33
N TYR A 21 1.67 -13.85 4.22
CA TYR A 21 1.04 -14.02 2.91
C TYR A 21 1.99 -14.55 1.82
N GLY A 22 3.29 -14.71 2.13
CA GLY A 22 4.29 -15.09 1.13
C GLY A 22 4.72 -13.93 0.24
N ALA A 23 5.20 -14.23 -0.97
CA ALA A 23 5.63 -13.21 -1.92
C ALA A 23 4.44 -12.36 -2.41
N PRO A 24 4.63 -11.05 -2.61
CA PRO A 24 3.59 -10.20 -3.16
C PRO A 24 3.25 -10.58 -4.61
N VAL A 25 2.02 -10.34 -5.02
CA VAL A 25 1.57 -10.57 -6.40
C VAL A 25 1.81 -9.37 -7.30
N SER A 26 2.01 -8.19 -6.72
CA SER A 26 2.33 -6.96 -7.45
C SER A 26 3.06 -5.97 -6.58
N VAL A 27 3.97 -5.23 -7.19
CA VAL A 27 4.68 -4.10 -6.57
C VAL A 27 4.70 -2.93 -7.54
N ALA A 28 4.29 -1.75 -7.09
CA ALA A 28 4.23 -0.55 -7.92
C ALA A 28 4.57 0.70 -7.11
N SER A 29 5.30 1.62 -7.72
CA SER A 29 5.48 2.97 -7.20
C SER A 29 4.43 3.90 -7.79
N ARG A 30 3.75 4.66 -6.94
CA ARG A 30 2.73 5.65 -7.31
C ARG A 30 3.02 6.99 -6.64
N ASP A 31 2.26 8.01 -6.98
CA ASP A 31 2.44 9.35 -6.42
C ASP A 31 2.13 9.41 -4.90
N ASP A 32 1.32 8.50 -4.41
CA ASP A 32 0.94 8.35 -3.00
C ASP A 32 1.84 7.41 -2.19
N GLY A 33 2.78 6.72 -2.83
CA GLY A 33 3.74 5.83 -2.17
C GLY A 33 4.10 4.59 -2.97
N GLN A 34 4.76 3.65 -2.31
CA GLN A 34 5.03 2.33 -2.88
C GLN A 34 3.94 1.36 -2.45
N HIS A 35 3.32 0.70 -3.42
CA HIS A 35 2.23 -0.25 -3.22
C HIS A 35 2.72 -1.68 -3.36
N VAL A 36 2.43 -2.51 -2.37
CA VAL A 36 2.78 -3.94 -2.35
C VAL A 36 1.51 -4.75 -2.11
N VAL A 37 1.09 -5.51 -3.11
CA VAL A 37 -0.18 -6.25 -3.10
C VAL A 37 0.07 -7.72 -2.85
N PHE A 38 -0.69 -8.28 -1.90
CA PHE A 38 -0.75 -9.71 -1.59
C PHE A 38 -2.14 -10.26 -1.90
N GLY A 39 -2.21 -11.54 -2.25
CA GLY A 39 -3.48 -12.22 -2.51
C GLY A 39 -3.85 -12.29 -3.98
N ASP A 40 -5.13 -12.23 -4.28
CA ASP A 40 -5.71 -12.37 -5.61
C ASP A 40 -6.83 -11.35 -5.86
N ALA A 41 -7.53 -11.44 -6.99
CA ALA A 41 -8.62 -10.54 -7.32
C ALA A 41 -9.84 -10.64 -6.37
N ALA A 42 -10.00 -11.75 -5.66
CA ALA A 42 -11.12 -11.96 -4.73
C ALA A 42 -10.76 -11.56 -3.30
N SER A 43 -9.47 -11.62 -2.92
CA SER A 43 -9.01 -11.28 -1.58
C SER A 43 -7.61 -10.66 -1.66
N SER A 44 -7.48 -9.40 -1.31
CA SER A 44 -6.21 -8.68 -1.41
C SER A 44 -5.92 -7.80 -0.18
N VAL A 45 -4.64 -7.69 0.11
CA VAL A 45 -4.04 -6.74 1.04
C VAL A 45 -3.06 -5.90 0.25
N ASN A 46 -3.35 -4.62 0.06
CA ASN A 46 -2.45 -3.67 -0.58
C ASN A 46 -1.80 -2.80 0.50
N ALA A 47 -0.52 -3.03 0.77
CA ALA A 47 0.25 -2.23 1.71
C ALA A 47 0.86 -1.02 1.01
N ILE A 48 0.74 0.14 1.62
CA ILE A 48 1.40 1.38 1.21
C ILE A 48 2.56 1.61 2.17
N ILE A 49 3.77 1.66 1.63
CA ILE A 49 5.00 1.70 2.40
C ILE A 49 5.87 2.88 2.00
N ASP A 50 6.80 3.23 2.90
CA ASP A 50 7.87 4.19 2.64
C ASP A 50 9.17 3.52 2.15
N ASP A 51 10.22 4.32 2.01
CA ASP A 51 11.54 3.86 1.58
C ASP A 51 12.24 2.94 2.59
N ASP A 52 11.85 3.00 3.86
CA ASP A 52 12.34 2.12 4.93
C ASP A 52 11.54 0.81 5.03
N LEU A 53 10.62 0.58 4.09
CA LEU A 53 9.72 -0.57 4.03
C LEU A 53 8.78 -0.66 5.24
N THR A 54 8.45 0.47 5.83
CA THR A 54 7.48 0.58 6.92
C THR A 54 6.08 0.76 6.36
N ILE A 55 5.11 0.04 6.92
CA ILE A 55 3.71 0.08 6.48
C ILE A 55 3.02 1.31 7.07
N HIS A 56 2.53 2.19 6.21
CA HIS A 56 1.81 3.41 6.56
C HIS A 56 0.31 3.35 6.32
N ALA A 57 -0.12 2.49 5.40
CA ALA A 57 -1.52 2.16 5.22
C ALA A 57 -1.67 0.74 4.65
N VAL A 58 -2.84 0.15 4.87
CA VAL A 58 -3.27 -1.07 4.20
C VAL A 58 -4.69 -0.88 3.66
N ASP A 59 -4.88 -1.23 2.39
CA ASP A 59 -6.20 -1.32 1.76
C ASP A 59 -6.57 -2.79 1.61
N LEU A 60 -7.69 -3.16 2.21
CA LEU A 60 -8.18 -4.52 2.34
C LEU A 60 -9.42 -4.70 1.48
N ALA A 61 -9.41 -5.68 0.58
CA ALA A 61 -10.57 -6.09 -0.19
C ALA A 61 -10.78 -7.59 -0.02
N PHE A 62 -11.98 -8.00 0.41
CA PHE A 62 -12.31 -9.37 0.71
C PHE A 62 -13.71 -9.74 0.21
N PRO A 63 -14.00 -11.02 0.00
CA PRO A 63 -15.34 -11.47 -0.40
C PRO A 63 -16.41 -11.09 0.61
N SER A 64 -17.64 -10.92 0.12
CA SER A 64 -18.82 -10.71 0.94
C SER A 64 -18.94 -11.79 2.03
N GLY A 65 -19.31 -11.36 3.24
CA GLY A 65 -19.39 -12.21 4.42
C GLY A 65 -18.08 -12.33 5.21
N THR A 66 -16.94 -11.84 4.69
CA THR A 66 -15.69 -11.81 5.45
C THR A 66 -15.78 -10.80 6.58
N ARG A 67 -15.51 -11.25 7.81
CA ARG A 67 -15.51 -10.40 9.01
C ARG A 67 -14.11 -9.84 9.26
N TYR A 68 -14.07 -8.57 9.60
CA TYR A 68 -12.84 -7.88 9.98
C TYR A 68 -12.99 -7.20 11.34
N ALA A 69 -12.10 -7.54 12.26
CA ALA A 69 -12.04 -6.91 13.57
C ALA A 69 -11.20 -5.64 13.49
N VAL A 70 -11.75 -4.54 13.99
CA VAL A 70 -11.06 -3.24 14.10
C VAL A 70 -11.08 -2.76 15.53
N ASP A 71 -10.06 -2.04 15.93
CA ASP A 71 -10.02 -1.33 17.20
C ASP A 71 -10.16 0.18 16.95
N LEU A 72 -11.13 0.80 17.60
CA LEU A 72 -11.35 2.25 17.59
C LEU A 72 -11.29 2.77 19.02
N ASP A 73 -10.29 3.59 19.31
CA ASP A 73 -10.05 4.16 20.66
C ASP A 73 -10.06 3.09 21.78
N GLY A 74 -9.42 1.93 21.53
CA GLY A 74 -9.32 0.82 22.46
C GLY A 74 -10.59 -0.03 22.58
N LYS A 75 -11.59 0.17 21.71
CA LYS A 75 -12.81 -0.63 21.68
C LYS A 75 -12.82 -1.54 20.44
N PRO A 76 -12.99 -2.86 20.63
CA PRO A 76 -13.08 -3.78 19.52
C PRO A 76 -14.44 -3.70 18.83
N HIS A 77 -14.42 -3.59 17.51
CA HIS A 77 -15.59 -3.63 16.62
C HIS A 77 -15.41 -4.69 15.56
N THR A 78 -16.50 -5.11 14.95
CA THR A 78 -16.46 -6.06 13.82
C THR A 78 -17.31 -5.52 12.69
N ILE A 79 -16.72 -5.43 11.50
CA ILE A 79 -17.39 -5.06 10.26
C ILE A 79 -17.36 -6.24 9.30
N THR A 80 -18.28 -6.28 8.34
CA THR A 80 -18.43 -7.40 7.41
C THR A 80 -18.47 -6.90 5.96
N PHE A 81 -17.51 -7.36 5.16
CA PHE A 81 -17.46 -7.03 3.72
C PHE A 81 -18.74 -7.47 3.00
N GLY A 82 -19.20 -6.66 2.08
CA GLY A 82 -20.38 -6.92 1.27
C GLY A 82 -21.71 -6.89 2.02
N THR A 83 -21.71 -6.66 3.35
CA THR A 83 -22.92 -6.67 4.18
C THR A 83 -23.08 -5.38 4.98
N THR A 84 -22.02 -4.91 5.65
CA THR A 84 -22.08 -3.63 6.38
C THR A 84 -22.38 -2.50 5.40
N THR A 85 -23.46 -1.79 5.64
CA THR A 85 -23.87 -0.61 4.85
C THR A 85 -23.28 0.66 5.45
N SER A 86 -23.28 1.74 4.67
CA SER A 86 -22.82 3.05 5.14
C SER A 86 -23.62 3.57 6.34
N LEU A 87 -24.91 3.22 6.45
CA LEU A 87 -25.75 3.57 7.59
C LEU A 87 -25.42 2.69 8.80
N ALA A 88 -25.37 1.36 8.62
CA ALA A 88 -25.07 0.41 9.67
C ALA A 88 -23.65 0.61 10.26
N ALA A 89 -22.70 1.10 9.48
CA ALA A 89 -21.35 1.37 9.96
C ALA A 89 -21.30 2.39 11.11
N ARG A 90 -22.19 3.37 11.14
CA ARG A 90 -22.31 4.33 12.25
C ARG A 90 -22.72 3.64 13.56
N ASP A 91 -23.67 2.73 13.48
CA ASP A 91 -24.19 1.98 14.63
C ASP A 91 -23.19 0.92 15.08
N GLU A 92 -22.59 0.19 14.12
CA GLU A 92 -21.60 -0.87 14.39
C GLU A 92 -20.30 -0.32 15.01
N LEU A 93 -19.88 0.88 14.61
CA LEU A 93 -18.66 1.53 15.10
C LEU A 93 -18.92 2.50 16.27
N ALA A 94 -20.18 2.60 16.72
CA ALA A 94 -20.60 3.40 17.87
C ALA A 94 -20.10 4.86 17.83
N GLY A 95 -20.04 5.48 16.65
CA GLY A 95 -19.57 6.85 16.54
C GLY A 95 -19.87 7.51 15.19
N ASP A 96 -19.80 8.83 15.20
CA ASP A 96 -19.90 9.62 13.98
C ASP A 96 -18.59 9.54 13.20
N ALA A 97 -18.72 9.49 11.86
CA ALA A 97 -17.57 9.60 11.00
C ALA A 97 -16.92 10.98 11.15
N GLU A 98 -15.59 11.01 11.21
CA GLU A 98 -14.80 12.26 11.21
C GLU A 98 -14.90 12.98 9.85
N THR A 99 -15.04 12.20 8.78
CA THR A 99 -15.20 12.71 7.40
C THR A 99 -16.14 11.79 6.63
N ASP A 100 -17.10 12.40 5.95
CA ASP A 100 -18.03 11.72 5.05
C ASP A 100 -17.72 12.11 3.60
N GLY A 101 -17.27 11.12 2.81
CA GLY A 101 -17.16 11.25 1.35
C GLY A 101 -18.38 10.66 0.64
N ILE A 102 -18.39 10.73 -0.69
CA ILE A 102 -19.49 10.20 -1.52
C ILE A 102 -19.65 8.69 -1.30
N ASN A 103 -18.53 7.95 -1.33
CA ASN A 103 -18.51 6.49 -1.23
C ASN A 103 -17.69 5.99 -0.04
N PHE A 104 -17.31 6.84 0.88
CA PHE A 104 -16.50 6.43 2.02
C PHE A 104 -16.84 7.19 3.29
N ARG A 105 -16.47 6.60 4.42
CA ARG A 105 -16.52 7.20 5.74
C ARG A 105 -15.21 7.01 6.47
N VAL A 106 -14.74 8.04 7.14
CA VAL A 106 -13.50 8.02 7.93
C VAL A 106 -13.84 8.06 9.40
N PHE A 107 -13.35 7.09 10.13
CA PHE A 107 -13.50 7.00 11.59
C PHE A 107 -12.12 7.18 12.23
N ARG A 108 -12.07 7.97 13.28
CA ARG A 108 -10.86 8.13 14.08
C ARG A 108 -10.55 6.82 14.78
N ARG A 109 -9.33 6.33 14.63
CA ARG A 109 -8.85 5.12 15.29
C ARG A 109 -8.06 5.46 16.55
N ASN A 110 -7.20 6.45 16.46
CA ASN A 110 -6.47 7.07 17.56
C ASN A 110 -5.95 8.45 17.09
N ALA A 111 -5.01 9.06 17.86
CA ALA A 111 -4.45 10.36 17.49
C ALA A 111 -3.77 10.38 16.11
N ASP A 112 -3.09 9.27 15.74
CA ASP A 112 -2.17 9.20 14.60
C ASP A 112 -2.72 8.40 13.41
N SER A 113 -3.81 7.65 13.59
CA SER A 113 -4.38 6.77 12.56
C SER A 113 -5.89 6.85 12.46
N ALA A 114 -6.41 6.48 11.28
CA ALA A 114 -7.84 6.38 11.04
C ALA A 114 -8.19 5.13 10.23
N LEU A 115 -9.47 4.77 10.30
CA LEU A 115 -10.13 3.73 9.55
C LEU A 115 -10.99 4.39 8.48
N VAL A 116 -10.85 3.94 7.23
CA VAL A 116 -11.71 4.36 6.13
C VAL A 116 -12.51 3.16 5.66
N LEU A 117 -13.82 3.29 5.65
CA LEU A 117 -14.74 2.33 5.06
C LEU A 117 -15.14 2.83 3.68
N VAL A 118 -14.84 2.07 2.63
CA VAL A 118 -15.21 2.40 1.25
C VAL A 118 -16.33 1.48 0.81
N PHE A 119 -17.41 2.08 0.31
CA PHE A 119 -18.63 1.39 -0.07
C PHE A 119 -18.76 1.32 -1.61
N ASP A 120 -19.20 0.18 -2.09
CA ASP A 120 -19.54 0.03 -3.50
C ASP A 120 -20.69 0.98 -3.86
N PRO A 121 -20.55 1.83 -4.89
CA PRO A 121 -21.56 2.83 -5.23
C PRO A 121 -22.88 2.23 -5.75
N LYS A 122 -22.88 0.96 -6.18
CA LYS A 122 -24.08 0.29 -6.71
C LYS A 122 -24.87 -0.41 -5.62
N THR A 123 -24.18 -1.05 -4.68
CA THR A 123 -24.81 -1.86 -3.62
C THR A 123 -24.88 -1.13 -2.28
N ALA A 124 -24.12 -0.03 -2.12
CA ALA A 124 -23.95 0.71 -0.88
C ALA A 124 -23.41 -0.16 0.28
N THR A 125 -22.78 -1.29 -0.02
CA THR A 125 -22.19 -2.19 0.96
C THR A 125 -20.66 -2.06 0.98
N LEU A 126 -20.04 -2.44 2.11
CA LEU A 126 -18.61 -2.34 2.32
C LEU A 126 -17.83 -3.14 1.27
N ALA A 127 -17.02 -2.45 0.50
CA ALA A 127 -16.15 -3.01 -0.54
C ALA A 127 -14.68 -3.07 -0.07
N HIS A 128 -14.18 -1.98 0.54
CA HIS A 128 -12.81 -1.89 1.01
C HIS A 128 -12.75 -1.34 2.42
N VAL A 129 -11.69 -1.72 3.11
CA VAL A 129 -11.31 -1.15 4.40
C VAL A 129 -9.89 -0.63 4.29
N VAL A 130 -9.69 0.66 4.48
CA VAL A 130 -8.34 1.25 4.52
C VAL A 130 -8.01 1.63 5.96
N VAL A 131 -6.93 1.10 6.47
CA VAL A 131 -6.37 1.49 7.77
C VAL A 131 -5.05 2.17 7.50
N GLY A 132 -4.86 3.40 7.97
CA GLY A 132 -3.65 4.14 7.68
C GLY A 132 -3.33 5.23 8.69
N ASP A 133 -2.08 5.67 8.69
CA ASP A 133 -1.74 6.90 9.39
C ASP A 133 -2.38 8.11 8.71
N ARG A 134 -2.62 9.17 9.48
CA ARG A 134 -3.34 10.35 9.01
C ARG A 134 -2.64 11.05 7.85
N ALA A 135 -1.30 11.07 7.86
CA ALA A 135 -0.52 11.71 6.79
C ALA A 135 -0.66 10.97 5.47
N THR A 136 -0.66 9.64 5.51
CA THR A 136 -0.87 8.81 4.32
C THR A 136 -2.31 8.89 3.84
N LEU A 137 -3.32 8.83 4.72
CA LEU A 137 -4.72 8.99 4.35
C LEU A 137 -5.04 10.36 3.77
N LEU A 138 -4.32 11.40 4.20
CA LEU A 138 -4.39 12.73 3.59
C LEU A 138 -3.85 12.71 2.16
N ARG A 139 -2.72 12.05 1.90
CA ARG A 139 -2.16 11.90 0.54
C ARG A 139 -3.08 11.10 -0.37
N LEU A 140 -3.74 10.08 0.17
CA LEU A 140 -4.74 9.28 -0.53
C LEU A 140 -6.06 10.01 -0.79
N GLY A 141 -6.26 11.21 -0.21
CA GLY A 141 -7.46 12.02 -0.40
C GLY A 141 -8.65 11.63 0.47
N TYR A 142 -8.48 10.76 1.45
CA TYR A 142 -9.54 10.40 2.40
C TYR A 142 -9.73 11.44 3.51
N LEU A 143 -8.70 12.20 3.83
CA LEU A 143 -8.75 13.28 4.80
C LEU A 143 -8.54 14.63 4.10
N THR A 144 -9.11 15.69 4.66
CA THR A 144 -8.82 17.06 4.27
C THR A 144 -7.87 17.68 5.28
N ASP A 145 -6.88 18.42 4.80
CA ASP A 145 -5.99 19.16 5.68
C ASP A 145 -6.78 20.30 6.33
N PRO A 146 -6.90 20.36 7.67
CA PRO A 146 -7.55 21.47 8.34
C PRO A 146 -6.76 22.79 8.22
N THR A 147 -5.51 22.74 7.78
CA THR A 147 -4.65 23.93 7.55
C THR A 147 -4.43 24.16 6.06
N PRO A 148 -5.13 25.10 5.43
CA PRO A 148 -5.06 25.36 3.99
C PRO A 148 -3.73 25.95 3.48
N THR A 149 -2.68 25.97 4.29
CA THR A 149 -1.43 26.73 4.02
C THR A 149 -0.23 25.86 3.62
N GLN A 150 -0.33 24.54 3.55
CA GLN A 150 0.77 23.75 3.01
C GLN A 150 0.65 23.66 1.48
N VAL A 151 1.53 24.40 0.81
CA VAL A 151 1.73 24.24 -0.63
C VAL A 151 2.19 22.80 -0.88
N ARG A 152 1.29 21.95 -1.32
CA ARG A 152 1.62 20.59 -1.75
C ARG A 152 2.45 20.69 -3.02
N PHE A 153 3.70 20.35 -2.94
CA PHE A 153 4.51 20.17 -4.14
C PHE A 153 4.05 18.88 -4.82
N PRO A 154 3.58 18.94 -6.08
CA PRO A 154 3.19 17.74 -6.79
C PRO A 154 4.39 16.79 -6.87
N PHE A 155 4.19 15.57 -6.40
CA PHE A 155 5.15 14.47 -6.54
C PHE A 155 4.82 13.67 -7.80
N SER A 156 5.85 13.28 -8.54
CA SER A 156 5.72 12.28 -9.60
C SER A 156 6.72 11.16 -9.37
N ALA A 157 6.20 9.93 -9.39
CA ALA A 157 7.00 8.73 -9.20
C ALA A 157 8.04 8.56 -10.32
N PRO A 158 9.15 7.86 -10.05
CA PRO A 158 10.10 7.51 -11.10
C PRO A 158 9.47 6.51 -12.09
N VAL A 159 9.75 6.68 -13.38
CA VAL A 159 9.21 5.84 -14.45
C VAL A 159 10.34 5.07 -15.13
N LEU A 160 10.21 3.75 -15.20
CA LEU A 160 11.19 2.89 -15.89
C LEU A 160 11.30 3.30 -17.39
N ARG A 161 12.51 3.59 -17.83
CA ARG A 161 12.82 3.94 -19.24
C ARG A 161 13.52 2.82 -19.98
N ARG A 162 14.39 2.11 -19.28
CA ARG A 162 15.19 1.02 -19.87
C ARG A 162 15.48 -0.02 -18.81
N THR A 163 15.28 -1.27 -19.16
CA THR A 163 15.71 -2.43 -18.35
C THR A 163 16.33 -3.48 -19.23
N SER A 164 17.28 -4.23 -18.68
CA SER A 164 17.85 -5.43 -19.29
C SER A 164 17.15 -6.71 -18.81
N VAL A 165 16.16 -6.56 -17.92
CA VAL A 165 15.43 -7.68 -17.32
C VAL A 165 14.00 -7.67 -17.84
N ALA A 166 13.63 -8.73 -18.58
CA ALA A 166 12.25 -8.95 -18.98
C ALA A 166 11.44 -9.48 -17.78
N ASP A 167 10.19 -9.03 -17.65
CA ASP A 167 9.26 -9.62 -16.70
C ASP A 167 8.87 -11.02 -17.18
N GLY A 168 9.18 -12.03 -16.38
CA GLY A 168 8.83 -13.42 -16.66
C GLY A 168 7.36 -13.70 -16.32
N SER A 169 6.85 -14.83 -16.82
CA SER A 169 5.50 -15.34 -16.53
C SER A 169 5.48 -16.41 -15.43
N GLY A 170 6.60 -16.59 -14.71
CA GLY A 170 6.75 -17.59 -13.67
C GLY A 170 5.90 -17.32 -12.44
N THR A 171 5.75 -18.33 -11.60
CA THR A 171 5.00 -18.26 -10.33
C THR A 171 5.82 -17.78 -9.16
N ARG A 172 7.16 -17.79 -9.28
CA ARG A 172 8.09 -17.25 -8.28
C ARG A 172 8.40 -15.81 -8.56
N ALA A 173 8.61 -15.02 -7.53
CA ALA A 173 8.95 -13.62 -7.66
C ALA A 173 10.06 -13.24 -6.67
N THR A 174 11.03 -12.47 -7.17
CA THR A 174 12.00 -11.76 -6.35
C THR A 174 11.59 -10.30 -6.31
N VAL A 175 11.56 -9.70 -5.12
CA VAL A 175 11.30 -8.26 -4.96
C VAL A 175 12.59 -7.58 -4.54
N LEU A 176 12.97 -6.54 -5.29
CA LEU A 176 14.17 -5.76 -5.02
C LEU A 176 13.82 -4.29 -4.84
N ARG A 177 14.53 -3.61 -3.94
CA ARG A 177 14.53 -2.15 -3.82
C ARG A 177 15.70 -1.58 -4.62
N LEU A 178 15.40 -0.60 -5.44
CA LEU A 178 16.36 0.13 -6.24
C LEU A 178 16.40 1.57 -5.74
N ASP A 179 17.50 2.02 -5.18
CA ASP A 179 17.71 3.41 -4.78
C ASP A 179 18.21 4.18 -6.00
N LEU A 180 17.50 5.23 -6.38
CA LEU A 180 17.75 6.05 -7.56
C LEU A 180 18.35 7.40 -7.19
N ASP A 181 19.32 7.85 -7.98
CA ASP A 181 19.80 9.23 -7.86
C ASP A 181 18.85 10.23 -8.53
N ARG A 182 19.19 11.52 -8.44
CA ARG A 182 18.42 12.62 -9.05
C ARG A 182 18.36 12.55 -10.58
N GLY A 183 19.23 11.80 -11.21
CA GLY A 183 19.21 11.56 -12.66
C GLY A 183 18.36 10.36 -13.07
N GLY A 184 17.89 9.56 -12.10
CA GLY A 184 17.15 8.32 -12.33
C GLY A 184 18.04 7.10 -12.56
N ALA A 185 19.35 7.20 -12.28
CA ALA A 185 20.26 6.05 -12.31
C ALA A 185 20.20 5.26 -11.02
N VAL A 186 20.24 3.94 -11.12
CA VAL A 186 20.27 3.04 -9.96
C VAL A 186 21.63 3.16 -9.25
N LYS A 187 21.63 3.50 -7.97
CA LYS A 187 22.83 3.60 -7.13
C LYS A 187 23.03 2.40 -6.22
N LYS A 188 21.92 1.79 -5.79
CA LYS A 188 21.95 0.62 -4.93
C LYS A 188 20.79 -0.29 -5.27
N VAL A 189 21.03 -1.59 -5.20
CA VAL A 189 20.02 -2.63 -5.30
C VAL A 189 20.05 -3.44 -4.01
N ALA A 190 18.90 -3.64 -3.39
CA ALA A 190 18.74 -4.49 -2.21
C ALA A 190 17.62 -5.50 -2.46
N ILE A 191 17.85 -6.76 -2.14
CA ILE A 191 16.84 -7.81 -2.20
C ILE A 191 15.94 -7.67 -0.97
N VAL A 192 14.64 -7.52 -1.20
CA VAL A 192 13.61 -7.36 -0.15
C VAL A 192 12.91 -8.69 0.11
N VAL A 193 12.52 -9.38 -0.96
CA VAL A 193 11.98 -10.73 -0.92
C VAL A 193 12.86 -11.58 -1.82
N PRO A 194 13.71 -12.47 -1.26
CA PRO A 194 14.56 -13.34 -2.05
C PRO A 194 13.73 -14.41 -2.75
N SER A 195 14.24 -14.92 -3.87
CA SER A 195 13.85 -16.22 -4.39
C SER A 195 14.50 -17.33 -3.55
N ASP A 196 14.19 -18.57 -3.86
CA ASP A 196 14.89 -19.70 -3.23
C ASP A 196 16.26 -20.00 -3.89
N ASP A 197 16.76 -19.11 -4.77
CA ASP A 197 18.02 -19.24 -5.52
C ASP A 197 18.90 -17.98 -5.34
N ASP A 198 19.85 -18.05 -4.42
CA ASP A 198 20.80 -16.97 -4.13
C ASP A 198 21.68 -16.57 -5.32
N VAL A 199 21.94 -17.49 -6.26
CA VAL A 199 22.76 -17.21 -7.45
C VAL A 199 21.94 -16.37 -8.42
N PHE A 200 20.70 -16.78 -8.65
CA PHE A 200 19.76 -16.04 -9.46
C PHE A 200 19.53 -14.63 -8.90
N ASP A 201 19.29 -14.49 -7.61
CA ASP A 201 19.02 -13.20 -6.94
C ASP A 201 20.20 -12.23 -7.10
N ARG A 202 21.45 -12.71 -6.94
CA ARG A 202 22.65 -11.88 -7.16
C ARG A 202 22.81 -11.46 -8.61
N GLN A 203 22.56 -12.36 -9.56
CA GLN A 203 22.63 -12.04 -10.98
C GLN A 203 21.54 -11.03 -11.39
N LEU A 204 20.34 -11.20 -10.84
CA LEU A 204 19.22 -10.29 -11.06
C LEU A 204 19.53 -8.89 -10.52
N ALA A 205 20.06 -8.79 -9.29
CA ALA A 205 20.47 -7.53 -8.70
C ALA A 205 21.55 -6.82 -9.54
N ALA A 206 22.53 -7.57 -10.05
CA ALA A 206 23.58 -7.04 -10.91
C ALA A 206 23.02 -6.49 -12.24
N ARG A 207 22.04 -7.17 -12.84
CA ARG A 207 21.38 -6.69 -14.08
C ARG A 207 20.56 -5.44 -13.83
N LEU A 208 19.77 -5.40 -12.76
CA LEU A 208 18.92 -4.26 -12.40
C LEU A 208 19.72 -3.00 -12.03
N ALA A 209 20.98 -3.14 -11.62
CA ALA A 209 21.88 -2.01 -11.43
C ALA A 209 22.12 -1.19 -12.71
N GLY A 210 21.89 -1.78 -13.90
CA GLY A 210 21.96 -1.12 -15.19
C GLY A 210 20.64 -0.50 -15.67
N ASP A 211 19.57 -0.61 -14.91
CA ASP A 211 18.28 -0.01 -15.26
C ASP A 211 18.34 1.52 -15.21
N ALA A 212 17.54 2.15 -16.04
CA ALA A 212 17.42 3.61 -16.07
C ALA A 212 15.98 4.05 -15.95
N TYR A 213 15.75 5.05 -15.09
CA TYR A 213 14.44 5.63 -14.80
C TYR A 213 14.37 7.09 -15.22
N ALA A 214 13.18 7.59 -15.53
CA ALA A 214 12.90 9.01 -15.38
C ALA A 214 12.91 9.30 -13.88
N PRO A 215 13.62 10.35 -13.40
CA PRO A 215 13.72 10.61 -11.98
C PRO A 215 12.37 11.00 -11.37
N ALA A 216 12.19 10.66 -10.10
CA ALA A 216 11.11 11.22 -9.32
C ALA A 216 11.23 12.75 -9.25
N LYS A 217 10.10 13.44 -9.17
CA LYS A 217 10.09 14.91 -9.04
C LYS A 217 9.20 15.33 -7.88
N LEU A 218 9.63 16.36 -7.18
CA LEU A 218 8.85 17.06 -6.17
C LEU A 218 8.80 18.54 -6.54
N GLY A 219 7.61 19.08 -6.79
CA GLY A 219 7.46 20.44 -7.26
C GLY A 219 8.19 20.72 -8.58
N GLY A 220 8.26 19.73 -9.49
CA GLY A 220 8.98 19.83 -10.76
C GLY A 220 10.50 19.60 -10.68
N ARG A 221 11.08 19.54 -9.46
CA ARG A 221 12.52 19.31 -9.26
C ARG A 221 12.81 17.82 -9.12
N ALA A 222 13.81 17.33 -9.83
CA ALA A 222 14.27 15.97 -9.71
C ALA A 222 14.87 15.70 -8.32
N ILE A 223 14.45 14.58 -7.70
CA ILE A 223 14.91 14.13 -6.39
C ILE A 223 15.44 12.69 -6.48
N GLY A 224 16.30 12.29 -5.54
CA GLY A 224 16.59 10.89 -5.30
C GLY A 224 15.35 10.19 -4.72
N SER A 225 15.18 8.91 -5.06
CA SER A 225 14.01 8.14 -4.65
C SER A 225 14.34 6.65 -4.62
N SER A 226 13.40 5.85 -4.13
CA SER A 226 13.49 4.38 -4.25
C SER A 226 12.29 3.85 -5.02
N VAL A 227 12.49 2.70 -5.68
CA VAL A 227 11.40 1.92 -6.29
C VAL A 227 11.51 0.47 -5.86
N LEU A 228 10.38 -0.20 -5.73
CA LEU A 228 10.32 -1.65 -5.64
C LEU A 228 10.12 -2.23 -7.05
N ARG A 229 10.92 -3.24 -7.36
CA ARG A 229 10.84 -4.00 -8.61
C ARG A 229 10.55 -5.46 -8.27
N GLU A 230 9.43 -5.96 -8.76
CA GLU A 230 9.13 -7.38 -8.78
C GLU A 230 9.62 -7.96 -10.09
N VAL A 231 10.30 -9.10 -10.05
CA VAL A 231 10.69 -9.87 -11.23
C VAL A 231 10.22 -11.30 -11.04
N ARG A 232 9.37 -11.76 -11.94
CA ARG A 232 8.85 -13.15 -11.97
C ARG A 232 9.77 -14.06 -12.78
N HIS A 233 9.88 -15.31 -12.34
CA HIS A 233 10.71 -16.35 -12.97
C HIS A 233 10.17 -17.76 -12.69
#